data_8f02938456e17b6357aee95fb1df3c39
#
_entry.id   8f02938456e17b6357aee95fb1df3c39
#
_cell.length_a   1.000
_cell.length_b   1.000
_cell.length_c   1.000
_cell.angle_alpha   90.00
_cell.angle_beta   90.00
_cell.angle_gamma   90.00
#
_symmetry.space_group_name_H-M   'P 1'
#
loop_
_entity.id
_entity.type
_entity.pdbx_description
1 polymer ?
#
loop_
_entity_poly.entity_id
_entity_poly.type
_entity_poly.pdbx_seq_one_letter_code
_entity_poly.pdbx_strand_id
1 'polypeptide(L)'
;MRARYLWAAGTAVALLASGLALVPAAAAPIAQAGGTGPAQVFAPYFEAYLPGSISIDARQAGAAWVTIAFAQAAGKGPKGQCRLTWNGVWSNPIASRGYLPGTQMLQGEGGGAIASFGGYSADQGGTEIADACHSVKAIAAAYEQVVTDDGIRRLDMDIEANSLTNNNGINRRDRAIALLERWARARGIPLWIQFTLGVEPNGFDQPTLAILRNAIKNGAKVNSINMMVFDYYLGNEKKPLNMGALAVESAESVHHQLRGIYPKLSGAQIWRMLGFTMLPGIDDYPGKTEVTYLSDARVMLNFARAKRMDFLSMWALQRDDGRCPGAIDSNFCSGIKQKPWAFSHLLEPFTS
;
A
#
# COMPACT_ATOMS: atom_id res chain seq x y z
N MET A 1 -13.22 -77.88 -59.96
CA MET A 1 -14.64 -77.72 -60.07
C MET A 1 -15.11 -76.41 -59.57
N ARG A 2 -15.77 -75.67 -60.42
CA ARG A 2 -16.42 -74.35 -60.34
C ARG A 2 -16.33 -73.48 -59.07
N ALA A 3 -15.66 -72.35 -59.23
CA ALA A 3 -15.69 -71.16 -58.37
C ALA A 3 -17.03 -70.42 -58.52
N ARG A 4 -17.57 -69.89 -57.39
CA ARG A 4 -18.64 -68.87 -57.42
C ARG A 4 -18.15 -67.62 -56.75
N TYR A 5 -18.09 -66.54 -57.47
CA TYR A 5 -17.82 -65.19 -56.97
C TYR A 5 -19.07 -64.63 -56.35
N LEU A 6 -18.93 -64.06 -55.11
CA LEU A 6 -19.93 -63.20 -54.52
C LEU A 6 -19.33 -61.82 -54.38
N TRP A 7 -20.00 -60.85 -54.95
CA TRP A 7 -19.71 -59.43 -54.84
C TRP A 7 -20.17 -58.94 -53.47
N ALA A 8 -19.31 -58.24 -52.70
CA ALA A 8 -19.66 -57.47 -51.53
C ALA A 8 -19.56 -56.00 -51.89
N ALA A 9 -20.72 -55.32 -51.73
CA ALA A 9 -20.82 -53.87 -51.92
C ALA A 9 -20.18 -53.17 -50.71
N GLY A 10 -19.15 -52.38 -50.99
CA GLY A 10 -18.54 -51.53 -49.95
C GLY A 10 -19.30 -50.22 -49.81
N THR A 11 -19.87 -50.02 -48.63
CA THR A 11 -20.42 -48.72 -48.21
C THR A 11 -19.27 -47.82 -47.71
N ALA A 12 -19.02 -46.74 -48.45
CA ALA A 12 -18.10 -45.71 -48.02
C ALA A 12 -18.74 -44.88 -46.92
N VAL A 13 -18.17 -44.94 -45.70
CA VAL A 13 -18.50 -44.02 -44.58
C VAL A 13 -17.65 -42.79 -44.71
N ALA A 14 -18.26 -41.67 -45.08
CA ALA A 14 -17.60 -40.36 -45.04
C ALA A 14 -17.47 -39.89 -43.56
N LEU A 15 -16.26 -39.88 -43.05
CA LEU A 15 -15.93 -39.25 -41.78
C LEU A 15 -15.87 -37.73 -41.98
N LEU A 16 -16.93 -37.05 -41.55
CA LEU A 16 -16.89 -35.58 -41.37
C LEU A 16 -16.03 -35.29 -40.13
N ALA A 17 -14.80 -34.83 -40.35
CA ALA A 17 -13.95 -34.25 -39.35
C ALA A 17 -14.49 -32.85 -39.00
N SER A 18 -15.28 -32.75 -37.92
CA SER A 18 -15.67 -31.48 -37.31
C SER A 18 -14.44 -30.89 -36.60
N GLY A 19 -13.74 -29.99 -37.26
CA GLY A 19 -12.69 -29.19 -36.66
C GLY A 19 -13.32 -28.28 -35.61
N LEU A 20 -13.18 -28.61 -34.34
CA LEU A 20 -13.39 -27.68 -33.20
C LEU A 20 -12.26 -26.66 -33.26
N ALA A 21 -12.54 -25.49 -33.80
CA ALA A 21 -11.67 -24.34 -33.63
C ALA A 21 -11.67 -23.97 -32.16
N LEU A 22 -10.53 -24.17 -31.46
CA LEU A 22 -10.27 -23.60 -30.16
C LEU A 22 -10.29 -22.07 -30.30
N VAL A 23 -11.42 -21.46 -30.01
CA VAL A 23 -11.52 -20.01 -29.79
C VAL A 23 -10.69 -19.75 -28.54
N PRO A 24 -9.64 -18.90 -28.60
CA PRO A 24 -8.95 -18.51 -27.38
C PRO A 24 -9.98 -17.87 -26.45
N ALA A 25 -10.09 -18.39 -25.23
CA ALA A 25 -10.94 -17.79 -24.21
C ALA A 25 -10.50 -16.32 -24.07
N ALA A 26 -11.34 -15.40 -24.53
CA ALA A 26 -11.16 -13.99 -24.26
C ALA A 26 -11.08 -13.88 -22.73
N ALA A 27 -9.97 -13.31 -22.24
CA ALA A 27 -9.85 -12.98 -20.84
C ALA A 27 -11.12 -12.23 -20.44
N ALA A 28 -11.86 -12.76 -19.47
CA ALA A 28 -13.05 -12.08 -18.99
C ALA A 28 -12.65 -10.64 -18.64
N PRO A 29 -13.44 -9.63 -19.06
CA PRO A 29 -13.14 -8.27 -18.70
C PRO A 29 -13.06 -8.25 -17.17
N ILE A 30 -11.91 -7.77 -16.66
CA ILE A 30 -11.76 -7.48 -15.22
C ILE A 30 -12.97 -6.59 -14.91
N ALA A 31 -13.89 -7.11 -14.12
CA ALA A 31 -15.04 -6.32 -13.68
C ALA A 31 -14.51 -4.95 -13.33
N GLN A 32 -15.15 -3.88 -13.80
CA GLN A 32 -14.73 -2.52 -13.49
C GLN A 32 -14.86 -2.36 -11.97
N ALA A 33 -13.87 -2.88 -11.28
CA ALA A 33 -13.72 -2.70 -9.87
C ALA A 33 -13.62 -1.20 -9.63
N GLY A 34 -14.39 -0.71 -8.71
CA GLY A 34 -14.70 0.67 -8.41
C GLY A 34 -13.57 1.67 -8.56
N GLY A 35 -13.91 2.94 -8.45
CA GLY A 35 -12.95 4.05 -8.49
C GLY A 35 -11.86 3.92 -7.40
N THR A 36 -11.10 4.98 -7.17
CA THR A 36 -10.06 5.03 -6.11
C THR A 36 -10.63 4.97 -4.68
N GLY A 37 -11.93 4.70 -4.53
CA GLY A 37 -12.61 4.64 -3.23
C GLY A 37 -13.09 6.01 -2.72
N PRO A 38 -13.54 6.06 -1.45
CA PRO A 38 -14.03 7.26 -0.83
C PRO A 38 -12.95 8.31 -0.61
N ALA A 39 -13.36 9.55 -0.30
CA ALA A 39 -12.46 10.68 -0.06
C ALA A 39 -11.68 10.55 1.25
N GLN A 40 -12.21 9.77 2.21
CA GLN A 40 -11.56 9.51 3.50
C GLN A 40 -11.49 8.00 3.71
N VAL A 41 -10.29 7.47 3.97
CA VAL A 41 -10.06 6.03 4.08
C VAL A 41 -9.27 5.70 5.33
N PHE A 42 -9.81 4.80 6.16
CA PHE A 42 -9.05 4.07 7.13
C PHE A 42 -8.57 2.76 6.50
N ALA A 43 -7.26 2.59 6.36
CA ALA A 43 -6.65 1.40 5.78
C ALA A 43 -5.40 0.99 6.58
N PRO A 44 -5.55 0.18 7.63
CA PRO A 44 -4.41 -0.30 8.42
C PRO A 44 -3.47 -1.13 7.57
N TYR A 45 -2.18 -1.06 7.86
CA TYR A 45 -1.17 -1.89 7.21
C TYR A 45 -1.36 -3.36 7.61
N PHE A 46 -1.42 -4.22 6.59
CA PHE A 46 -1.38 -5.67 6.75
C PHE A 46 0.04 -6.14 6.41
N GLU A 47 0.71 -6.73 7.38
CA GLU A 47 2.09 -7.22 7.26
C GLU A 47 2.08 -8.57 6.51
N ALA A 48 2.24 -8.50 5.20
CA ALA A 48 2.13 -9.66 4.30
C ALA A 48 3.22 -10.72 4.50
N TYR A 49 4.25 -10.44 5.30
CA TYR A 49 5.29 -11.38 5.69
C TYR A 49 4.97 -12.16 6.97
N LEU A 50 3.90 -11.79 7.67
CA LEU A 50 3.41 -12.48 8.85
C LEU A 50 2.27 -13.45 8.50
N PRO A 51 2.01 -14.45 9.34
CA PRO A 51 0.79 -15.25 9.22
C PRO A 51 -0.45 -14.38 9.37
N GLY A 52 -1.45 -14.61 8.51
CA GLY A 52 -2.71 -13.88 8.53
C GLY A 52 -3.46 -14.01 7.22
N SER A 53 -4.67 -13.49 7.20
CA SER A 53 -5.52 -13.45 6.02
C SER A 53 -6.17 -12.08 5.92
N ILE A 54 -5.90 -11.35 4.86
CA ILE A 54 -6.51 -10.03 4.62
C ILE A 54 -8.03 -10.09 4.82
N SER A 55 -8.68 -11.11 4.26
CA SER A 55 -10.14 -11.24 4.34
C SER A 55 -10.67 -11.52 5.74
N ILE A 56 -9.95 -12.29 6.55
CA ILE A 56 -10.35 -12.62 7.92
C ILE A 56 -10.05 -11.44 8.84
N ASP A 57 -8.81 -10.95 8.79
CA ASP A 57 -8.32 -9.93 9.71
C ASP A 57 -9.04 -8.60 9.48
N ALA A 58 -9.25 -8.19 8.23
CA ALA A 58 -10.00 -6.99 7.89
C ALA A 58 -11.45 -7.04 8.39
N ARG A 59 -12.15 -8.17 8.22
CA ARG A 59 -13.52 -8.34 8.72
C ARG A 59 -13.58 -8.30 10.25
N GLN A 60 -12.65 -8.94 10.94
CA GLN A 60 -12.60 -8.90 12.40
C GLN A 60 -12.30 -7.49 12.93
N ALA A 61 -11.47 -6.77 12.23
CA ALA A 61 -11.12 -5.37 12.53
C ALA A 61 -12.19 -4.35 12.09
N GLY A 62 -13.19 -4.76 11.29
CA GLY A 62 -14.15 -3.85 10.68
C GLY A 62 -13.53 -2.95 9.57
N ALA A 63 -12.30 -3.23 9.14
CA ALA A 63 -11.59 -2.40 8.18
C ALA A 63 -12.05 -2.71 6.74
N ALA A 64 -12.75 -1.78 6.09
CA ALA A 64 -13.16 -1.92 4.69
C ALA A 64 -11.96 -1.83 3.73
N TRP A 65 -10.87 -1.20 4.13
CA TRP A 65 -9.64 -1.04 3.38
C TRP A 65 -8.44 -1.56 4.15
N VAL A 66 -7.44 -2.08 3.44
CA VAL A 66 -6.15 -2.46 4.02
C VAL A 66 -5.00 -2.00 3.13
N THR A 67 -3.85 -1.70 3.74
CA THR A 67 -2.60 -1.42 3.04
C THR A 67 -1.71 -2.66 3.12
N ILE A 68 -1.39 -3.28 1.99
CA ILE A 68 -0.59 -4.51 1.94
C ILE A 68 0.90 -4.15 1.93
N ALA A 69 1.63 -4.54 2.96
CA ALA A 69 3.05 -4.24 3.14
C ALA A 69 3.91 -5.51 3.02
N PHE A 70 4.92 -5.57 2.16
CA PHE A 70 5.35 -4.58 1.19
C PHE A 70 5.64 -5.23 -0.16
N ALA A 71 5.41 -4.50 -1.24
CA ALA A 71 5.89 -4.86 -2.56
C ALA A 71 7.32 -4.34 -2.76
N GLN A 72 8.25 -5.21 -3.11
CA GLN A 72 9.65 -4.86 -3.27
C GLN A 72 10.35 -5.74 -4.31
N ALA A 73 11.55 -5.35 -4.74
CA ALA A 73 12.35 -6.15 -5.66
C ALA A 73 12.73 -7.49 -5.01
N ALA A 74 12.77 -8.56 -5.80
CA ALA A 74 13.21 -9.88 -5.35
C ALA A 74 14.71 -9.94 -4.98
N GLY A 75 15.47 -8.87 -5.22
CA GLY A 75 16.87 -8.72 -4.89
C GLY A 75 17.55 -7.64 -5.72
N LYS A 76 18.79 -7.30 -5.38
CA LYS A 76 19.60 -6.26 -6.03
C LYS A 76 20.32 -6.72 -7.30
N GLY A 77 20.42 -8.02 -7.53
CA GLY A 77 21.13 -8.59 -8.68
C GLY A 77 20.31 -8.58 -9.98
N PRO A 78 20.96 -8.81 -11.14
CA PRO A 78 20.34 -8.68 -12.46
C PRO A 78 19.05 -9.48 -12.67
N LYS A 79 18.90 -10.61 -11.99
CA LYS A 79 17.70 -11.45 -12.09
C LYS A 79 16.53 -10.94 -11.23
N GLY A 80 16.81 -10.25 -10.12
CA GLY A 80 15.82 -9.86 -9.10
C GLY A 80 15.50 -8.37 -9.04
N GLN A 81 16.42 -7.52 -9.46
CA GLN A 81 16.36 -6.07 -9.23
C GLN A 81 15.13 -5.36 -9.81
N CYS A 82 14.55 -5.88 -10.90
CA CYS A 82 13.35 -5.33 -11.51
C CYS A 82 12.15 -6.29 -11.42
N ARG A 83 12.27 -7.39 -10.66
CA ARG A 83 11.19 -8.34 -10.43
C ARG A 83 10.47 -7.98 -9.15
N LEU A 84 9.23 -7.55 -9.26
CA LEU A 84 8.41 -7.21 -8.12
C LEU A 84 7.82 -8.46 -7.44
N THR A 85 7.92 -8.49 -6.13
CA THR A 85 7.43 -9.58 -5.29
C THR A 85 6.81 -8.99 -4.02
N TRP A 86 5.98 -9.74 -3.35
CA TRP A 86 5.62 -9.45 -1.98
C TRP A 86 6.78 -9.85 -1.05
N ASN A 87 7.23 -8.90 -0.25
CA ASN A 87 8.30 -9.04 0.78
C ASN A 87 9.65 -9.53 0.28
N GLY A 88 10.01 -9.28 -0.98
CA GLY A 88 11.27 -9.74 -1.56
C GLY A 88 11.36 -11.25 -1.79
N VAL A 89 10.28 -12.00 -1.60
CA VAL A 89 10.26 -13.46 -1.67
C VAL A 89 10.07 -13.94 -3.11
N TRP A 90 11.06 -14.62 -3.67
CA TRP A 90 11.03 -15.13 -5.05
C TRP A 90 9.82 -15.99 -5.40
N SER A 91 9.35 -16.80 -4.44
CA SER A 91 8.18 -17.67 -4.60
C SER A 91 6.85 -16.93 -4.49
N ASN A 92 6.85 -15.64 -4.13
CA ASN A 92 5.66 -14.82 -4.01
C ASN A 92 5.71 -13.58 -4.94
N PRO A 93 5.83 -13.75 -6.27
CA PRO A 93 5.80 -12.64 -7.20
C PRO A 93 4.39 -12.04 -7.30
N ILE A 94 4.30 -10.75 -7.60
CA ILE A 94 3.01 -10.08 -7.85
C ILE A 94 2.19 -10.84 -8.91
N ALA A 95 2.87 -11.33 -9.98
CA ALA A 95 2.24 -12.12 -11.04
C ALA A 95 1.51 -13.39 -10.55
N SER A 96 1.76 -13.85 -9.33
CA SER A 96 1.01 -14.98 -8.74
C SER A 96 -0.42 -14.63 -8.36
N ARG A 97 -0.73 -13.33 -8.27
CA ARG A 97 -2.04 -12.80 -7.84
C ARG A 97 -2.45 -13.31 -6.45
N GLY A 98 -1.48 -13.49 -5.55
CA GLY A 98 -1.71 -14.08 -4.23
C GLY A 98 -2.71 -13.31 -3.38
N TYR A 99 -2.76 -11.98 -3.53
CA TYR A 99 -3.69 -11.12 -2.79
C TYR A 99 -4.96 -10.74 -3.57
N LEU A 100 -5.08 -11.12 -4.86
CA LEU A 100 -6.26 -10.81 -5.67
C LEU A 100 -7.58 -11.30 -5.03
N PRO A 101 -7.70 -12.53 -4.48
CA PRO A 101 -8.94 -12.97 -3.84
C PRO A 101 -9.34 -12.10 -2.65
N GLY A 102 -8.38 -11.72 -1.79
CA GLY A 102 -8.62 -10.83 -0.65
C GLY A 102 -9.02 -9.41 -1.10
N THR A 103 -8.33 -8.88 -2.08
CA THR A 103 -8.64 -7.57 -2.68
C THR A 103 -10.04 -7.55 -3.30
N GLN A 104 -10.39 -8.58 -4.06
CA GLN A 104 -11.72 -8.71 -4.67
C GLN A 104 -12.83 -8.82 -3.64
N MET A 105 -12.58 -9.55 -2.54
CA MET A 105 -13.54 -9.63 -1.44
C MET A 105 -13.80 -8.25 -0.82
N LEU A 106 -12.75 -7.51 -0.47
CA LEU A 106 -12.89 -6.15 0.08
C LEU A 106 -13.62 -5.24 -0.90
N GLN A 107 -13.30 -5.30 -2.19
CA GLN A 107 -13.97 -4.52 -3.24
C GLN A 107 -15.45 -4.90 -3.39
N GLY A 108 -15.79 -6.17 -3.27
CA GLY A 108 -17.18 -6.67 -3.29
C GLY A 108 -17.99 -6.17 -2.08
N GLU A 109 -17.34 -5.84 -0.99
CA GLU A 109 -17.92 -5.28 0.23
C GLU A 109 -17.90 -3.73 0.25
N GLY A 110 -17.49 -3.09 -0.87
CA GLY A 110 -17.43 -1.63 -1.00
C GLY A 110 -16.12 -0.99 -0.53
N GLY A 111 -15.15 -1.82 -0.15
CA GLY A 111 -13.81 -1.40 0.27
C GLY A 111 -12.74 -1.60 -0.81
N GLY A 112 -11.52 -1.88 -0.37
CA GLY A 112 -10.40 -2.15 -1.29
C GLY A 112 -9.06 -2.39 -0.61
N ALA A 113 -8.01 -2.43 -1.43
CA ALA A 113 -6.65 -2.56 -0.96
C ALA A 113 -5.76 -1.45 -1.53
N ILE A 114 -4.70 -1.16 -0.80
CA ILE A 114 -3.59 -0.28 -1.18
C ILE A 114 -2.35 -1.15 -1.22
N ALA A 115 -1.53 -1.05 -2.25
CA ALA A 115 -0.24 -1.73 -2.29
C ALA A 115 0.85 -0.75 -1.85
N SER A 116 1.56 -1.09 -0.78
CA SER A 116 2.68 -0.31 -0.27
C SER A 116 4.01 -0.86 -0.78
N PHE A 117 4.85 0.03 -1.27
CA PHE A 117 6.17 -0.25 -1.84
C PHE A 117 7.25 0.35 -0.94
N GLY A 118 8.32 -0.38 -0.69
CA GLY A 118 9.41 0.08 0.16
C GLY A 118 9.30 -0.43 1.58
N GLY A 119 9.22 0.49 2.55
CA GLY A 119 9.27 0.22 3.98
C GLY A 119 10.69 0.03 4.50
N TYR A 120 10.90 0.20 5.80
CA TYR A 120 12.23 0.29 6.43
C TYR A 120 13.22 -0.78 5.97
N SER A 121 12.82 -2.06 6.01
CA SER A 121 13.71 -3.18 5.67
C SER A 121 14.12 -3.19 4.20
N ALA A 122 13.21 -2.85 3.28
CA ALA A 122 13.52 -2.78 1.85
C ALA A 122 14.43 -1.60 1.55
N ASP A 123 14.16 -0.45 2.13
CA ASP A 123 14.88 0.79 1.92
C ASP A 123 16.29 0.73 2.54
N GLN A 124 16.40 0.21 3.75
CA GLN A 124 17.70 -0.09 4.38
C GLN A 124 18.48 -1.12 3.56
N GLY A 125 17.82 -2.16 3.07
CA GLY A 125 18.40 -3.24 2.28
C GLY A 125 18.70 -2.88 0.82
N GLY A 126 18.11 -1.79 0.28
CA GLY A 126 18.21 -1.38 -1.12
C GLY A 126 17.44 -2.32 -2.05
N THR A 127 16.32 -2.87 -1.60
CA THR A 127 15.37 -3.68 -2.38
C THR A 127 14.06 -2.95 -2.66
N GLU A 128 13.92 -1.67 -2.23
CA GLU A 128 12.91 -0.81 -2.82
C GLU A 128 13.06 -0.84 -4.34
N ILE A 129 11.95 -0.97 -5.07
CA ILE A 129 12.02 -1.29 -6.51
C ILE A 129 12.74 -0.22 -7.33
N ALA A 130 12.61 1.05 -6.98
CA ALA A 130 13.28 2.14 -7.69
C ALA A 130 14.75 2.29 -7.27
N ASP A 131 15.13 1.76 -6.13
CA ASP A 131 16.53 1.70 -5.68
C ASP A 131 17.26 0.52 -6.34
N ALA A 132 16.62 -0.63 -6.40
CA ALA A 132 17.18 -1.84 -6.99
C ALA A 132 17.18 -1.81 -8.51
N CYS A 133 16.07 -1.44 -9.15
CA CYS A 133 15.87 -1.47 -10.59
C CYS A 133 16.36 -0.17 -11.26
N HIS A 134 17.27 -0.26 -12.19
CA HIS A 134 17.83 0.91 -12.86
C HIS A 134 17.04 1.37 -14.10
N SER A 135 15.97 0.69 -14.46
CA SER A 135 15.14 1.01 -15.61
C SER A 135 13.80 1.64 -15.19
N VAL A 136 13.63 2.93 -15.47
CA VAL A 136 12.36 3.64 -15.22
C VAL A 136 11.17 2.94 -15.88
N LYS A 137 11.35 2.39 -17.10
CA LYS A 137 10.27 1.66 -17.79
C LYS A 137 9.93 0.34 -17.08
N ALA A 138 10.94 -0.38 -16.56
CA ALA A 138 10.70 -1.63 -15.84
C ALA A 138 10.04 -1.36 -14.48
N ILE A 139 10.40 -0.28 -13.79
CA ILE A 139 9.74 0.14 -12.54
C ILE A 139 8.27 0.49 -12.82
N ALA A 140 7.99 1.28 -13.87
CA ALA A 140 6.62 1.61 -14.26
C ALA A 140 5.81 0.34 -14.60
N ALA A 141 6.40 -0.62 -15.32
CA ALA A 141 5.77 -1.90 -15.62
C ALA A 141 5.49 -2.74 -14.36
N ALA A 142 6.37 -2.67 -13.34
CA ALA A 142 6.16 -3.32 -12.06
C ALA A 142 4.96 -2.70 -11.30
N TYR A 143 4.81 -1.38 -11.32
CA TYR A 143 3.63 -0.70 -10.79
C TYR A 143 2.36 -1.03 -11.57
N GLU A 144 2.43 -1.04 -12.92
CA GLU A 144 1.33 -1.46 -13.80
C GLU A 144 0.85 -2.88 -13.46
N GLN A 145 1.79 -3.78 -13.13
CA GLN A 145 1.49 -5.16 -12.79
C GLN A 145 0.60 -5.26 -11.55
N VAL A 146 0.85 -4.49 -10.50
CA VAL A 146 -0.02 -4.45 -9.31
C VAL A 146 -1.43 -3.98 -9.66
N VAL A 147 -1.53 -2.98 -10.54
CA VAL A 147 -2.83 -2.46 -10.99
C VAL A 147 -3.60 -3.50 -11.82
N THR A 148 -2.90 -4.25 -12.68
CA THR A 148 -3.54 -5.22 -13.60
C THR A 148 -3.75 -6.59 -12.98
N ASP A 149 -2.81 -7.08 -12.19
CA ASP A 149 -2.84 -8.45 -11.66
C ASP A 149 -3.63 -8.54 -10.35
N ASP A 150 -3.47 -7.58 -9.44
CA ASP A 150 -4.16 -7.56 -8.15
C ASP A 150 -5.37 -6.61 -8.12
N GLY A 151 -5.61 -5.84 -9.19
CA GLY A 151 -6.74 -4.91 -9.28
C GLY A 151 -6.65 -3.71 -8.32
N ILE A 152 -5.47 -3.43 -7.79
CA ILE A 152 -5.22 -2.37 -6.81
C ILE A 152 -4.96 -1.06 -7.52
N ARG A 153 -5.67 0.00 -7.16
CA ARG A 153 -5.60 1.32 -7.79
C ARG A 153 -5.10 2.44 -6.90
N ARG A 154 -4.88 2.16 -5.63
CA ARG A 154 -4.15 3.02 -4.69
C ARG A 154 -2.78 2.40 -4.45
N LEU A 155 -1.74 3.15 -4.77
CA LEU A 155 -0.35 2.75 -4.58
C LEU A 155 0.28 3.67 -3.54
N ASP A 156 0.89 3.09 -2.54
CA ASP A 156 1.60 3.77 -1.48
C ASP A 156 3.11 3.60 -1.67
N MET A 157 3.86 4.67 -1.58
CA MET A 157 5.32 4.70 -1.60
C MET A 157 5.78 4.99 -0.19
N ASP A 158 6.14 3.96 0.54
CA ASP A 158 6.67 4.05 1.89
C ASP A 158 8.18 4.25 1.82
N ILE A 159 8.62 5.49 2.08
CA ILE A 159 9.97 5.96 1.76
C ILE A 159 10.70 6.26 3.04
N GLU A 160 11.69 5.42 3.32
CA GLU A 160 12.40 5.45 4.58
C GLU A 160 13.93 5.32 4.39
N ALA A 161 14.67 5.36 5.49
CA ALA A 161 16.08 5.01 5.57
C ALA A 161 16.94 5.52 4.38
N ASN A 162 17.63 4.62 3.69
CA ASN A 162 18.52 4.98 2.57
C ASN A 162 17.77 5.56 1.36
N SER A 163 16.49 5.23 1.18
CA SER A 163 15.68 5.72 0.06
C SER A 163 15.34 7.21 0.18
N LEU A 164 15.40 7.78 1.39
CA LEU A 164 15.23 9.23 1.61
C LEU A 164 16.33 10.08 0.92
N THR A 165 17.52 9.52 0.72
CA THR A 165 18.68 10.24 0.19
C THR A 165 19.24 9.64 -1.10
N ASN A 166 18.69 8.52 -1.59
CA ASN A 166 19.08 7.95 -2.87
C ASN A 166 18.49 8.74 -4.04
N ASN A 167 19.14 9.84 -4.40
CA ASN A 167 18.68 10.72 -5.49
C ASN A 167 18.40 10.00 -6.81
N ASN A 168 19.14 8.94 -7.12
CA ASN A 168 18.90 8.14 -8.33
C ASN A 168 17.61 7.32 -8.22
N GLY A 169 17.38 6.69 -7.07
CA GLY A 169 16.14 5.97 -6.76
C GLY A 169 14.94 6.90 -6.80
N ILE A 170 15.01 8.03 -6.08
CA ILE A 170 13.99 9.07 -6.05
C ILE A 170 13.60 9.52 -7.47
N ASN A 171 14.59 9.86 -8.31
CA ASN A 171 14.33 10.27 -9.69
C ASN A 171 13.68 9.15 -10.53
N ARG A 172 14.12 7.90 -10.36
CA ARG A 172 13.56 6.76 -11.10
C ARG A 172 12.12 6.50 -10.68
N ARG A 173 11.83 6.49 -9.36
CA ARG A 173 10.48 6.31 -8.81
C ARG A 173 9.51 7.34 -9.36
N ASP A 174 9.84 8.62 -9.24
CA ASP A 174 8.94 9.70 -9.62
C ASP A 174 8.69 9.71 -11.14
N ARG A 175 9.71 9.44 -11.95
CA ARG A 175 9.55 9.28 -13.40
C ARG A 175 8.71 8.04 -13.77
N ALA A 176 8.86 6.95 -13.02
CA ALA A 176 8.06 5.73 -13.22
C ALA A 176 6.59 5.97 -12.85
N ILE A 177 6.31 6.67 -11.76
CA ILE A 177 4.96 7.10 -11.40
C ILE A 177 4.34 7.96 -12.51
N ALA A 178 5.06 8.94 -13.04
CA ALA A 178 4.57 9.76 -14.14
C ALA A 178 4.30 8.94 -15.43
N LEU A 179 5.05 7.85 -15.68
CA LEU A 179 4.78 6.91 -16.78
C LEU A 179 3.50 6.12 -16.50
N LEU A 180 3.38 5.55 -15.32
CA LEU A 180 2.20 4.81 -14.86
C LEU A 180 0.92 5.66 -14.98
N GLU A 181 0.95 6.90 -14.53
CA GLU A 181 -0.21 7.80 -14.59
C GLU A 181 -0.62 8.12 -16.03
N ARG A 182 0.33 8.27 -16.95
CA ARG A 182 0.03 8.42 -18.37
C ARG A 182 -0.60 7.16 -18.96
N TRP A 183 -0.04 5.98 -18.61
CA TRP A 183 -0.57 4.69 -19.04
C TRP A 183 -2.00 4.48 -18.55
N ALA A 184 -2.27 4.77 -17.28
CA ALA A 184 -3.58 4.63 -16.66
C ALA A 184 -4.60 5.59 -17.27
N ARG A 185 -4.23 6.86 -17.47
CA ARG A 185 -5.06 7.89 -18.07
C ARG A 185 -5.48 7.52 -19.49
N ALA A 186 -4.55 6.98 -20.30
CA ALA A 186 -4.85 6.52 -21.67
C ALA A 186 -5.85 5.35 -21.70
N ARG A 187 -6.07 4.67 -20.58
CA ARG A 187 -6.99 3.53 -20.41
C ARG A 187 -8.23 3.85 -19.59
N GLY A 188 -8.38 5.09 -19.13
CA GLY A 188 -9.48 5.49 -18.25
C GLY A 188 -9.40 4.82 -16.85
N ILE A 189 -8.22 4.38 -16.43
CA ILE A 189 -8.01 3.75 -15.12
C ILE A 189 -7.72 4.87 -14.10
N PRO A 190 -8.56 5.05 -13.07
CA PRO A 190 -8.27 5.98 -12.00
C PRO A 190 -7.15 5.42 -11.12
N LEU A 191 -6.17 6.27 -10.78
CA LEU A 191 -5.08 5.94 -9.87
C LEU A 191 -5.00 6.94 -8.72
N TRP A 192 -4.54 6.47 -7.59
CA TRP A 192 -4.24 7.25 -6.41
C TRP A 192 -2.82 6.92 -5.93
N ILE A 193 -1.96 7.92 -5.88
CA ILE A 193 -0.57 7.77 -5.43
C ILE A 193 -0.43 8.43 -4.07
N GLN A 194 0.02 7.68 -3.11
CA GLN A 194 0.32 8.10 -1.75
C GLN A 194 1.82 8.01 -1.49
N PHE A 195 2.34 8.94 -0.71
CA PHE A 195 3.69 8.86 -0.15
C PHE A 195 3.57 8.76 1.36
N THR A 196 4.16 7.71 1.93
CA THR A 196 4.28 7.53 3.38
C THR A 196 5.70 7.94 3.81
N LEU A 197 5.76 8.83 4.79
CA LEU A 197 6.97 9.57 5.15
C LEU A 197 7.05 9.75 6.66
N GLY A 198 8.26 9.58 7.22
CA GLY A 198 8.55 9.94 8.60
C GLY A 198 8.36 11.43 8.84
N VAL A 199 7.88 11.79 10.02
CA VAL A 199 7.61 13.19 10.39
C VAL A 199 8.05 13.45 11.83
N GLU A 200 8.51 14.67 12.07
CA GLU A 200 8.78 15.20 13.40
C GLU A 200 7.65 16.17 13.85
N PRO A 201 7.52 16.51 15.13
CA PRO A 201 6.52 17.50 15.56
C PRO A 201 6.65 18.86 14.86
N ASN A 202 7.87 19.26 14.49
CA ASN A 202 8.13 20.49 13.72
C ASN A 202 7.99 20.32 12.20
N GLY A 203 7.52 19.16 11.72
CA GLY A 203 7.25 18.85 10.32
C GLY A 203 8.28 17.94 9.66
N PHE A 204 8.31 17.97 8.35
CA PHE A 204 9.27 17.22 7.54
C PHE A 204 10.65 17.89 7.53
N ASP A 205 11.69 17.07 7.53
CA ASP A 205 13.06 17.53 7.30
C ASP A 205 13.32 17.89 5.83
N GLN A 206 14.50 18.44 5.54
CA GLN A 206 14.83 18.89 4.18
C GLN A 206 14.95 17.75 3.15
N PRO A 207 15.52 16.57 3.47
CA PRO A 207 15.46 15.40 2.58
C PRO A 207 14.03 15.01 2.20
N THR A 208 13.13 14.88 3.16
CA THR A 208 11.73 14.54 2.96
C THR A 208 11.00 15.57 2.09
N LEU A 209 11.21 16.87 2.37
CA LEU A 209 10.66 17.94 1.52
C LEU A 209 11.22 17.92 0.10
N ALA A 210 12.49 17.51 -0.08
CA ALA A 210 13.11 17.38 -1.40
C ALA A 210 12.48 16.27 -2.24
N ILE A 211 12.02 15.17 -1.62
CA ILE A 211 11.27 14.09 -2.28
C ILE A 211 10.00 14.64 -2.92
N LEU A 212 9.20 15.40 -2.18
CA LEU A 212 7.96 16.00 -2.70
C LEU A 212 8.22 16.97 -3.86
N ARG A 213 9.28 17.80 -3.73
CA ARG A 213 9.69 18.69 -4.83
C ARG A 213 10.15 17.91 -6.06
N ASN A 214 10.84 16.78 -5.86
CA ASN A 214 11.30 15.92 -6.95
C ASN A 214 10.12 15.27 -7.68
N ALA A 215 9.10 14.79 -6.97
CA ALA A 215 7.88 14.27 -7.57
C ALA A 215 7.22 15.29 -8.49
N ILE A 216 7.02 16.51 -8.01
CA ILE A 216 6.48 17.63 -8.83
C ILE A 216 7.35 17.90 -10.06
N LYS A 217 8.67 17.98 -9.89
CA LYS A 217 9.63 18.22 -10.97
C LYS A 217 9.57 17.17 -12.06
N ASN A 218 9.35 15.90 -11.69
CA ASN A 218 9.26 14.77 -12.63
C ASN A 218 7.84 14.54 -13.16
N GLY A 219 6.86 15.33 -12.75
CA GLY A 219 5.48 15.24 -13.20
C GLY A 219 4.69 14.11 -12.60
N ALA A 220 5.16 13.52 -11.48
CA ALA A 220 4.40 12.60 -10.68
C ALA A 220 3.38 13.37 -9.81
N LYS A 221 2.13 12.93 -9.81
CA LYS A 221 1.08 13.52 -8.99
C LYS A 221 0.99 12.74 -7.67
N VAL A 222 1.35 13.37 -6.57
CA VAL A 222 1.10 12.83 -5.23
C VAL A 222 -0.31 13.25 -4.80
N ASN A 223 -1.19 12.27 -4.58
CA ASN A 223 -2.57 12.51 -4.19
C ASN A 223 -2.70 12.61 -2.66
N SER A 224 -1.94 11.80 -1.93
CA SER A 224 -1.95 11.74 -0.47
C SER A 224 -0.53 11.72 0.08
N ILE A 225 -0.34 12.34 1.24
CA ILE A 225 0.90 12.37 2.01
C ILE A 225 0.56 11.84 3.40
N ASN A 226 0.95 10.61 3.64
CA ASN A 226 0.72 9.92 4.89
C ASN A 226 1.92 10.12 5.82
N MET A 227 1.68 10.63 7.00
CA MET A 227 2.69 10.92 8.01
C MET A 227 2.77 9.77 9.01
N MET A 228 3.93 9.19 9.20
CA MET A 228 4.21 8.26 10.30
C MET A 228 4.38 9.06 11.58
N VAL A 229 3.32 9.08 12.40
CA VAL A 229 3.26 9.88 13.64
C VAL A 229 3.64 9.03 14.86
N PHE A 230 4.79 8.40 14.77
CA PHE A 230 5.47 7.56 15.75
C PHE A 230 6.97 7.58 15.44
N ASP A 231 7.81 6.92 16.21
CA ASP A 231 9.27 6.94 16.08
C ASP A 231 9.85 8.37 16.08
N TYR A 232 9.34 9.22 16.93
CA TYR A 232 9.83 10.60 17.04
C TYR A 232 11.21 10.71 17.67
N TYR A 233 11.64 9.65 18.38
CA TYR A 233 12.96 9.57 19.04
C TYR A 233 13.27 10.74 19.98
N LEU A 234 12.25 11.31 20.64
CA LEU A 234 12.38 12.41 21.57
C LEU A 234 13.03 12.00 22.92
N GLY A 235 13.93 11.10 22.89
CA GLY A 235 14.62 10.19 23.80
C GLY A 235 15.07 10.63 25.17
N ASN A 236 14.70 11.78 25.73
CA ASN A 236 15.08 12.22 27.07
C ASN A 236 13.89 12.38 28.03
N GLU A 237 12.70 11.98 27.60
CA GLU A 237 11.50 12.14 28.38
C GLU A 237 11.40 11.06 29.48
N LYS A 238 11.04 11.47 30.69
CA LYS A 238 10.86 10.56 31.84
C LYS A 238 9.41 10.07 31.99
N LYS A 239 8.51 10.56 31.14
CA LYS A 239 7.07 10.27 31.16
C LYS A 239 6.57 9.92 29.79
N PRO A 240 5.50 9.13 29.67
CA PRO A 240 4.86 8.91 28.38
C PRO A 240 4.50 10.24 27.69
N LEU A 241 4.79 10.32 26.40
CA LEU A 241 4.46 11.46 25.55
C LEU A 241 2.95 11.47 25.25
N ASN A 242 2.43 12.63 24.93
CA ASN A 242 1.07 12.78 24.40
C ASN A 242 1.11 12.60 22.88
N MET A 243 1.05 11.35 22.42
CA MET A 243 1.18 11.02 21.01
C MET A 243 0.08 11.65 20.15
N GLY A 244 -1.12 11.81 20.70
CA GLY A 244 -2.20 12.50 20.01
C GLY A 244 -1.91 13.98 19.74
N ALA A 245 -1.33 14.68 20.71
CA ALA A 245 -0.94 16.08 20.57
C ALA A 245 0.24 16.25 19.61
N LEU A 246 1.25 15.38 19.70
CA LEU A 246 2.40 15.39 18.79
C LEU A 246 1.97 15.16 17.32
N ALA A 247 1.06 14.22 17.08
CA ALA A 247 0.53 13.98 15.74
C ALA A 247 -0.19 15.23 15.16
N VAL A 248 -0.96 15.93 15.98
CA VAL A 248 -1.61 17.19 15.58
C VAL A 248 -0.58 18.26 15.26
N GLU A 249 0.43 18.43 16.11
CA GLU A 249 1.53 19.39 15.91
C GLU A 249 2.29 19.09 14.60
N SER A 250 2.64 17.83 14.36
CA SER A 250 3.27 17.37 13.11
C SER A 250 2.42 17.74 11.89
N ALA A 251 1.11 17.47 11.94
CA ALA A 251 0.23 17.76 10.82
C ALA A 251 0.09 19.26 10.54
N GLU A 252 0.02 20.10 11.57
CA GLU A 252 -0.05 21.56 11.41
C GLU A 252 1.25 22.10 10.82
N SER A 253 2.40 21.59 11.28
CA SER A 253 3.71 21.93 10.76
C SER A 253 3.87 21.52 9.29
N VAL A 254 3.51 20.29 8.94
CA VAL A 254 3.54 19.80 7.55
C VAL A 254 2.58 20.59 6.67
N HIS A 255 1.35 20.84 7.12
CA HIS A 255 0.41 21.67 6.38
C HIS A 255 1.00 23.06 6.05
N HIS A 256 1.69 23.68 7.02
CA HIS A 256 2.37 24.97 6.79
C HIS A 256 3.47 24.84 5.72
N GLN A 257 4.33 23.82 5.82
CA GLN A 257 5.42 23.57 4.85
C GLN A 257 4.90 23.32 3.43
N LEU A 258 3.81 22.54 3.30
CA LEU A 258 3.23 22.20 2.01
C LEU A 258 2.60 23.38 1.28
N ARG A 259 2.21 24.45 1.96
CA ARG A 259 1.79 25.70 1.32
C ARG A 259 2.87 26.30 0.44
N GLY A 260 4.15 26.13 0.83
CA GLY A 260 5.29 26.55 0.02
C GLY A 260 5.58 25.62 -1.16
N ILE A 261 5.28 24.33 -1.03
CA ILE A 261 5.50 23.32 -2.09
C ILE A 261 4.35 23.32 -3.11
N TYR A 262 3.11 23.49 -2.65
CA TYR A 262 1.90 23.51 -3.48
C TYR A 262 1.20 24.88 -3.44
N PRO A 263 1.84 25.95 -3.94
CA PRO A 263 1.34 27.32 -3.77
C PRO A 263 0.01 27.62 -4.48
N LYS A 264 -0.39 26.72 -5.41
CA LYS A 264 -1.67 26.82 -6.12
C LYS A 264 -2.83 26.16 -5.37
N LEU A 265 -2.57 25.39 -4.31
CA LEU A 265 -3.59 24.74 -3.52
C LEU A 265 -4.00 25.63 -2.35
N SER A 266 -5.30 25.64 -2.06
CA SER A 266 -5.82 26.24 -0.82
C SER A 266 -5.42 25.40 0.39
N GLY A 267 -5.39 26.00 1.58
CA GLY A 267 -5.13 25.25 2.82
C GLY A 267 -6.09 24.06 3.01
N ALA A 268 -7.36 24.21 2.64
CA ALA A 268 -8.32 23.12 2.71
C ALA A 268 -8.03 21.98 1.71
N GLN A 269 -7.43 22.27 0.56
CA GLN A 269 -7.00 21.24 -0.39
C GLN A 269 -5.76 20.51 0.12
N ILE A 270 -4.83 21.23 0.77
CA ILE A 270 -3.64 20.61 1.39
C ILE A 270 -4.06 19.68 2.53
N TRP A 271 -5.00 20.10 3.40
CA TRP A 271 -5.52 19.21 4.43
C TRP A 271 -6.08 17.90 3.87
N ARG A 272 -6.77 17.94 2.72
CA ARG A 272 -7.30 16.77 2.02
C ARG A 272 -6.22 15.90 1.34
N MET A 273 -4.96 16.31 1.37
CA MET A 273 -3.83 15.49 0.94
C MET A 273 -3.11 14.81 2.10
N LEU A 274 -3.44 15.14 3.36
CA LEU A 274 -2.73 14.62 4.52
C LEU A 274 -3.43 13.41 5.13
N GLY A 275 -2.61 12.54 5.71
CA GLY A 275 -3.04 11.38 6.47
C GLY A 275 -2.12 11.09 7.64
N PHE A 276 -2.58 10.23 8.54
CA PHE A 276 -1.81 9.70 9.66
C PHE A 276 -1.65 8.19 9.56
N THR A 277 -0.46 7.68 9.83
CA THR A 277 -0.23 6.32 10.31
C THR A 277 0.29 6.40 11.73
N MET A 278 -0.43 5.80 12.67
CA MET A 278 -0.02 5.67 14.06
C MET A 278 0.52 4.28 14.36
N LEU A 279 1.28 4.12 15.44
CA LEU A 279 1.71 2.83 15.96
C LEU A 279 0.91 2.51 17.21
N PRO A 280 -0.01 1.52 17.21
CA PRO A 280 -0.83 1.17 18.38
C PRO A 280 0.03 0.68 19.55
N GLY A 281 -0.13 1.31 20.69
CA GLY A 281 0.52 0.89 21.94
C GLY A 281 1.96 1.35 22.10
N ILE A 282 2.79 0.48 22.69
CA ILE A 282 4.19 0.79 23.00
C ILE A 282 4.99 0.75 21.70
N ASP A 283 5.69 1.84 21.44
CA ASP A 283 6.60 1.98 20.31
C ASP A 283 7.74 0.95 20.36
N ASP A 284 8.35 0.62 19.26
CA ASP A 284 9.50 -0.26 19.17
C ASP A 284 10.81 0.43 19.63
N TYR A 285 10.78 1.76 19.76
CA TYR A 285 11.89 2.51 20.32
C TYR A 285 12.14 2.21 21.81
N PRO A 286 13.40 1.96 22.20
CA PRO A 286 13.75 1.65 23.58
C PRO A 286 13.58 2.87 24.51
N GLY A 287 12.59 2.86 25.37
CA GLY A 287 12.34 3.94 26.32
C GLY A 287 10.94 3.93 26.89
N LYS A 288 10.00 3.30 26.20
CA LYS A 288 8.57 3.21 26.59
C LYS A 288 7.93 4.58 26.87
N THR A 289 8.45 5.64 26.26
CA THR A 289 7.91 7.00 26.41
C THR A 289 6.95 7.32 25.28
N GLU A 290 7.14 6.74 24.11
CA GLU A 290 6.23 6.81 22.98
C GLU A 290 5.23 5.65 23.08
N VAL A 291 4.04 5.96 23.56
CA VAL A 291 2.96 4.99 23.72
C VAL A 291 1.67 5.60 23.21
N THR A 292 1.18 5.08 22.09
CA THR A 292 -0.11 5.51 21.55
C THR A 292 -1.24 4.75 22.23
N TYR A 293 -2.04 5.46 23.01
CA TYR A 293 -3.26 4.92 23.61
C TYR A 293 -4.49 5.15 22.73
N LEU A 294 -5.58 4.47 23.03
CA LEU A 294 -6.88 4.71 22.35
C LEU A 294 -7.37 6.16 22.49
N SER A 295 -6.98 6.86 23.58
CA SER A 295 -7.24 8.29 23.76
C SER A 295 -6.53 9.14 22.70
N ASP A 296 -5.27 8.81 22.37
CA ASP A 296 -4.47 9.51 21.37
C ASP A 296 -5.02 9.25 19.96
N ALA A 297 -5.36 8.00 19.67
CA ALA A 297 -6.02 7.63 18.43
C ALA A 297 -7.34 8.38 18.22
N ARG A 298 -8.10 8.62 19.28
CA ARG A 298 -9.33 9.43 19.24
C ARG A 298 -9.05 10.90 18.95
N VAL A 299 -7.99 11.47 19.50
CA VAL A 299 -7.54 12.83 19.17
C VAL A 299 -7.21 12.94 17.68
N MET A 300 -6.41 11.99 17.16
CA MET A 300 -6.04 11.94 15.75
C MET A 300 -7.27 11.80 14.84
N LEU A 301 -8.20 10.88 15.16
CA LEU A 301 -9.45 10.69 14.43
C LEU A 301 -10.27 11.98 14.35
N ASN A 302 -10.48 12.63 15.50
CA ASN A 302 -11.29 13.84 15.58
C ASN A 302 -10.66 14.99 14.79
N PHE A 303 -9.34 15.14 14.89
CA PHE A 303 -8.60 16.12 14.12
C PHE A 303 -8.68 15.85 12.61
N ALA A 304 -8.41 14.60 12.19
CA ALA A 304 -8.46 14.20 10.79
C ALA A 304 -9.84 14.46 10.17
N ARG A 305 -10.91 14.14 10.90
CA ARG A 305 -12.29 14.46 10.48
C ARG A 305 -12.55 15.96 10.37
N ALA A 306 -12.15 16.73 11.37
CA ALA A 306 -12.34 18.18 11.38
C ALA A 306 -11.62 18.88 10.23
N LYS A 307 -10.42 18.41 9.88
CA LYS A 307 -9.61 18.93 8.75
C LYS A 307 -10.01 18.28 7.41
N ARG A 308 -10.82 17.23 7.41
CA ARG A 308 -11.15 16.43 6.22
C ARG A 308 -9.90 15.85 5.57
N MET A 309 -9.01 15.28 6.38
CA MET A 309 -7.83 14.58 5.89
C MET A 309 -8.24 13.36 5.07
N ASP A 310 -7.38 12.93 4.15
CA ASP A 310 -7.66 11.82 3.22
C ASP A 310 -7.54 10.44 3.87
N PHE A 311 -6.58 10.28 4.77
CA PHE A 311 -6.11 8.97 5.16
C PHE A 311 -5.88 8.82 6.66
N LEU A 312 -6.31 7.69 7.20
CA LEU A 312 -5.91 7.19 8.52
C LEU A 312 -5.43 5.75 8.40
N SER A 313 -4.39 5.42 9.13
CA SER A 313 -3.81 4.09 9.15
C SER A 313 -3.13 3.80 10.49
N MET A 314 -2.63 2.58 10.61
CA MET A 314 -1.79 2.16 11.73
C MET A 314 -0.81 1.07 11.30
N TRP A 315 0.35 1.05 11.91
CA TRP A 315 1.37 0.02 11.80
C TRP A 315 1.34 -0.85 13.06
N ALA A 316 0.72 -2.06 13.05
CA ALA A 316 0.01 -2.60 11.91
C ALA A 316 -1.28 -3.28 12.36
N LEU A 317 -2.04 -3.83 11.43
CA LEU A 317 -3.31 -4.49 11.72
C LEU A 317 -3.13 -5.65 12.69
N GLN A 318 -2.13 -6.53 12.48
CA GLN A 318 -1.85 -7.68 13.33
C GLN A 318 -1.39 -7.29 14.75
N ARG A 319 -0.91 -6.04 14.91
CA ARG A 319 -0.50 -5.47 16.19
C ARG A 319 -1.69 -5.01 17.07
N ASP A 320 -2.88 -4.85 16.52
CA ASP A 320 -4.07 -4.34 17.24
C ASP A 320 -4.66 -5.39 18.20
N ASP A 321 -3.85 -5.82 19.15
CA ASP A 321 -4.16 -6.83 20.15
C ASP A 321 -3.48 -6.50 21.48
N GLY A 322 -4.17 -6.69 22.59
CA GLY A 322 -3.69 -6.42 23.94
C GLY A 322 -3.17 -7.64 24.71
N ARG A 323 -2.91 -8.76 24.02
CA ARG A 323 -2.56 -10.05 24.69
C ARG A 323 -1.21 -10.08 25.38
N CYS A 324 -0.28 -9.14 25.07
CA CYS A 324 1.06 -9.13 25.64
C CYS A 324 1.44 -7.79 26.30
N PRO A 325 0.81 -7.40 27.43
CA PRO A 325 1.09 -6.14 28.08
C PRO A 325 2.55 -5.99 28.47
N GLY A 326 3.14 -4.85 28.12
CA GLY A 326 4.54 -4.52 28.37
C GLY A 326 5.53 -5.02 27.31
N ALA A 327 5.08 -5.75 26.27
CA ALA A 327 5.92 -6.09 25.14
C ALA A 327 6.30 -4.83 24.35
N ILE A 328 7.54 -4.78 23.93
CA ILE A 328 8.11 -3.78 23.03
C ILE A 328 8.39 -4.50 21.71
N ASP A 329 8.38 -3.79 20.61
CA ASP A 329 8.79 -4.31 19.28
C ASP A 329 8.07 -5.62 18.91
N SER A 330 6.75 -5.63 19.05
CA SER A 330 5.93 -6.80 18.72
C SER A 330 5.00 -6.51 17.56
N ASN A 331 5.13 -7.29 16.49
CA ASN A 331 4.21 -7.24 15.36
C ASN A 331 2.84 -7.89 15.65
N PHE A 332 2.65 -8.53 16.81
CA PHE A 332 1.45 -9.31 17.12
C PHE A 332 0.60 -8.73 18.26
N CYS A 333 1.06 -7.67 18.91
CA CYS A 333 0.31 -7.03 19.98
C CYS A 333 0.89 -5.64 20.30
N SER A 334 0.03 -4.77 20.80
CA SER A 334 0.35 -3.36 21.07
C SER A 334 1.19 -3.13 22.35
N GLY A 335 1.37 -4.15 23.18
CA GLY A 335 2.03 -4.00 24.49
C GLY A 335 1.19 -3.28 25.56
N ILE A 336 0.03 -2.74 25.24
CA ILE A 336 -0.89 -2.12 26.20
C ILE A 336 -2.13 -2.99 26.43
N LYS A 337 -2.82 -2.74 27.55
CA LYS A 337 -4.07 -3.43 27.84
C LYS A 337 -5.19 -2.89 26.97
N GLN A 338 -5.67 -3.67 26.03
CA GLN A 338 -6.80 -3.37 25.14
C GLN A 338 -7.52 -4.65 24.74
N LYS A 339 -8.72 -4.51 24.15
CA LYS A 339 -9.40 -5.60 23.45
C LYS A 339 -8.76 -5.80 22.06
N PRO A 340 -8.80 -7.02 21.50
CA PRO A 340 -8.45 -7.21 20.10
C PRO A 340 -9.22 -6.24 19.19
N TRP A 341 -8.54 -5.69 18.19
CA TRP A 341 -9.09 -4.76 17.20
C TRP A 341 -9.66 -3.44 17.77
N ALA A 342 -9.22 -3.04 18.97
CA ALA A 342 -9.78 -1.86 19.64
C ALA A 342 -9.44 -0.54 18.90
N PHE A 343 -8.25 -0.43 18.34
CA PHE A 343 -7.88 0.71 17.50
C PHE A 343 -8.65 0.69 16.19
N SER A 344 -8.72 -0.44 15.53
CA SER A 344 -9.46 -0.61 14.27
C SER A 344 -10.92 -0.20 14.44
N HIS A 345 -11.63 -0.74 15.44
CA HIS A 345 -13.04 -0.38 15.72
C HIS A 345 -13.24 1.08 16.12
N LEU A 346 -12.20 1.74 16.67
CA LEU A 346 -12.25 3.18 16.91
C LEU A 346 -12.13 3.97 15.61
N LEU A 347 -11.29 3.50 14.67
CA LEU A 347 -10.87 4.25 13.50
C LEU A 347 -11.69 3.94 12.24
N GLU A 348 -12.30 2.75 12.13
CA GLU A 348 -13.09 2.31 10.96
C GLU A 348 -14.15 3.33 10.51
N PRO A 349 -14.86 4.05 11.44
CA PRO A 349 -15.86 5.02 11.02
C PRO A 349 -15.28 6.28 10.36
N PHE A 350 -13.95 6.35 10.15
CA PHE A 350 -13.33 7.42 9.37
C PHE A 350 -13.61 7.25 7.87
N THR A 351 -13.71 6.01 7.39
CA THR A 351 -14.05 5.73 6.00
C THR A 351 -15.46 6.20 5.68
N SER A 352 -15.59 7.12 4.70
CA SER A 352 -16.87 7.76 4.35
C SER A 352 -16.94 8.13 2.86
#